data_7f9e75b70ec3be49c859139388cb3434
#
_entry.id   7f9e75b70ec3be49c859139388cb3434
#
_cell.length_a   1.000
_cell.length_b   1.000
_cell.length_c   1.000
_cell.angle_alpha   90.00
_cell.angle_beta   90.00
_cell.angle_gamma   90.00
#
_symmetry.space_group_name_H-M   'P 1'
#
loop_
_entity.id
_entity.type
_entity.pdbx_description
1 polymer ?
#
loop_
_entity_poly.entity_id
_entity_poly.type
_entity_poly.pdbx_seq_one_letter_code
_entity_poly.pdbx_strand_id
1 'polypeptide(L)'
;MKILKREPQLWRLRIETEDDLWALARIARKGMKLGMLGERRDQTTGGDEGGRAKSAERKKMWIRLHIENTDYETFSENLRIHGTIEEAQFDVGLHHTHIVEIRDDVELSCSTEFSTSDRELLRQAEQASGQTNVVLAVVETDEVVLFHVTARGLREGATWTMRGGGKRGEIRQSAGIAASFRLKVISALLDTLGPETPLVVCGPGHAREALLTDLKASGETRMMKSVCLLYTSDAADDSQ
;
A
#
# COMPACT_ATOMS: atom_id res chain seq x y z
N MET A 1 -6.80 8.64 -2.44
CA MET A 1 -7.24 9.58 -1.36
C MET A 1 -8.55 10.23 -1.75
N LYS A 2 -9.56 10.12 -0.91
CA LYS A 2 -10.85 10.76 -1.15
C LYS A 2 -10.94 12.09 -0.40
N ILE A 3 -11.27 13.16 -1.13
CA ILE A 3 -11.44 14.48 -0.52
C ILE A 3 -12.90 14.60 -0.06
N LEU A 4 -13.10 14.78 1.25
CA LEU A 4 -14.42 14.98 1.87
C LEU A 4 -14.77 16.46 1.98
N LYS A 5 -13.76 17.33 2.22
CA LYS A 5 -13.89 18.77 2.28
C LYS A 5 -12.59 19.43 1.84
N ARG A 6 -12.68 20.52 1.06
CA ARG A 6 -11.53 21.31 0.62
C ARG A 6 -11.83 22.79 0.81
N GLU A 7 -11.12 23.40 1.74
CA GLU A 7 -11.13 24.83 2.02
C GLU A 7 -9.68 25.39 1.94
N PRO A 8 -9.47 26.67 1.83
CA PRO A 8 -8.11 27.25 1.70
C PRO A 8 -7.16 26.84 2.83
N GLN A 9 -7.67 26.69 4.06
CA GLN A 9 -6.89 26.40 5.27
C GLN A 9 -7.26 25.08 5.95
N LEU A 10 -8.22 24.31 5.39
CA LEU A 10 -8.72 23.08 6.02
C LEU A 10 -9.11 22.06 4.96
N TRP A 11 -8.55 20.87 5.07
CA TRP A 11 -8.90 19.70 4.27
C TRP A 11 -9.39 18.58 5.16
N ARG A 12 -10.51 17.96 4.78
CA ARG A 12 -10.95 16.68 5.36
C ARG A 12 -10.77 15.60 4.31
N LEU A 13 -10.03 14.57 4.66
CA LEU A 13 -9.53 13.56 3.75
C LEU A 13 -9.87 12.17 4.30
N ARG A 14 -10.22 11.24 3.42
CA ARG A 14 -10.27 9.81 3.74
C ARG A 14 -9.07 9.12 3.09
N ILE A 15 -8.36 8.34 3.88
CA ILE A 15 -7.21 7.55 3.44
C ILE A 15 -7.73 6.24 2.85
N GLU A 16 -7.41 5.95 1.59
CA GLU A 16 -7.89 4.76 0.89
C GLU A 16 -6.77 3.77 0.56
N THR A 17 -5.53 4.28 0.44
CA THR A 17 -4.36 3.49 0.03
C THR A 17 -3.11 3.86 0.83
N GLU A 18 -2.08 3.01 0.76
CA GLU A 18 -0.77 3.32 1.34
C GLU A 18 -0.12 4.56 0.69
N ASP A 19 -0.38 4.79 -0.60
CA ASP A 19 0.12 5.98 -1.31
C ASP A 19 -0.51 7.26 -0.77
N ASP A 20 -1.73 7.17 -0.23
CA ASP A 20 -2.38 8.29 0.45
C ASP A 20 -1.70 8.62 1.79
N LEU A 21 -1.28 7.59 2.55
CA LEU A 21 -0.49 7.78 3.77
C LEU A 21 0.83 8.48 3.46
N TRP A 22 1.51 8.07 2.40
CA TRP A 22 2.73 8.72 1.94
C TRP A 22 2.50 10.17 1.50
N ALA A 23 1.44 10.44 0.74
CA ALA A 23 1.09 11.79 0.35
C ALA A 23 0.76 12.66 1.56
N LEU A 24 -0.03 12.13 2.52
CA LEU A 24 -0.34 12.80 3.77
C LEU A 24 0.94 13.11 4.58
N ALA A 25 1.87 12.16 4.68
CA ALA A 25 3.14 12.35 5.38
C ALA A 25 3.97 13.52 4.82
N ARG A 26 3.89 13.76 3.52
CA ARG A 26 4.59 14.89 2.86
C ARG A 26 3.89 16.22 3.03
N ILE A 27 2.57 16.21 3.16
CA ILE A 27 1.77 17.42 3.34
C ILE A 27 1.71 17.81 4.82
N ALA A 28 1.46 16.85 5.74
CA ALA A 28 1.33 17.09 7.17
C ALA A 28 2.70 17.37 7.80
N ARG A 29 3.03 18.65 7.97
CA ARG A 29 4.32 19.12 8.48
C ARG A 29 4.20 19.78 9.85
N LYS A 30 5.33 19.88 10.53
CA LYS A 30 5.46 20.63 11.79
C LYS A 30 4.80 22.00 11.68
N GLY A 31 4.00 22.36 12.68
CA GLY A 31 3.26 23.62 12.76
C GLY A 31 1.85 23.58 12.13
N MET A 32 1.52 22.53 11.39
CA MET A 32 0.15 22.25 10.99
C MET A 32 -0.63 21.56 12.11
N LYS A 33 -1.94 21.41 11.92
CA LYS A 33 -2.81 20.73 12.88
C LYS A 33 -3.48 19.56 12.19
N LEU A 34 -3.55 18.42 12.88
CA LEU A 34 -4.27 17.25 12.40
C LEU A 34 -5.26 16.77 13.45
N GLY A 35 -6.51 16.62 13.05
CA GLY A 35 -7.61 16.10 13.86
C GLY A 35 -8.12 14.79 13.31
N MET A 36 -8.36 13.82 14.18
CA MET A 36 -9.04 12.56 13.86
C MET A 36 -9.64 11.93 15.12
N LEU A 37 -10.43 10.86 14.93
CA LEU A 37 -10.87 10.03 16.05
C LEU A 37 -9.69 9.23 16.57
N GLY A 38 -9.36 9.40 17.84
CA GLY A 38 -8.28 8.67 18.51
C GLY A 38 -8.76 8.03 19.81
N GLU A 39 -7.95 7.12 20.36
CA GLU A 39 -8.20 6.48 21.66
C GLU A 39 -7.21 6.99 22.68
N ARG A 40 -7.72 7.45 23.84
CA ARG A 40 -6.90 7.89 24.95
C ARG A 40 -7.38 7.31 26.26
N ARG A 41 -6.44 6.99 27.15
CA ARG A 41 -6.75 6.52 28.50
C ARG A 41 -7.16 7.71 29.35
N ASP A 42 -8.33 7.61 29.99
CA ASP A 42 -8.80 8.59 30.96
C ASP A 42 -8.04 8.38 32.28
N GLN A 43 -7.05 9.24 32.54
CA GLN A 43 -6.24 9.19 33.77
C GLN A 43 -6.91 9.92 34.95
N THR A 44 -8.02 10.63 34.72
CA THR A 44 -8.71 11.42 35.76
C THR A 44 -9.58 10.57 36.70
N THR A 45 -9.88 9.32 36.35
CA THR A 45 -10.70 8.41 37.18
C THR A 45 -9.89 7.55 38.16
N GLY A 46 -8.60 7.82 38.39
CA GLY A 46 -7.66 7.04 39.20
C GLY A 46 -7.28 7.64 40.55
N GLY A 47 -8.13 8.44 41.18
CA GLY A 47 -7.88 9.02 42.47
C GLY A 47 -8.85 8.51 43.54
N ASP A 48 -8.61 7.33 44.10
CA ASP A 48 -9.05 7.04 45.44
C ASP A 48 -8.12 6.03 46.15
N GLU A 49 -7.90 6.21 47.42
CA GLU A 49 -6.85 5.61 48.25
C GLU A 49 -6.90 4.06 48.26
N GLY A 50 -5.80 3.41 47.95
CA GLY A 50 -5.49 2.04 48.42
C GLY A 50 -5.96 0.86 47.61
N GLY A 51 -6.49 1.01 46.42
CA GLY A 51 -6.92 -0.11 45.56
C GLY A 51 -6.01 -0.31 44.34
N ARG A 52 -5.77 -1.59 43.94
CA ARG A 52 -5.14 -1.95 42.67
C ARG A 52 -5.70 -1.06 41.54
N ALA A 53 -4.80 -0.37 40.80
CA ALA A 53 -5.18 0.50 39.70
C ALA A 53 -6.18 -0.20 38.78
N LYS A 54 -7.42 0.24 38.77
CA LYS A 54 -8.43 -0.16 37.78
C LYS A 54 -7.85 0.21 36.42
N SER A 55 -7.85 -0.74 35.51
CA SER A 55 -7.45 -0.51 34.10
C SER A 55 -8.20 0.71 33.57
N ALA A 56 -7.49 1.83 33.39
CA ALA A 56 -8.09 3.04 32.86
C ALA A 56 -8.66 2.73 31.48
N GLU A 57 -9.96 2.92 31.32
CA GLU A 57 -10.68 2.63 30.08
C GLU A 57 -10.22 3.57 28.96
N ARG A 58 -9.98 3.03 27.78
CA ARG A 58 -9.66 3.85 26.59
C ARG A 58 -10.95 4.43 26.06
N LYS A 59 -11.04 5.74 25.96
CA LYS A 59 -12.18 6.44 25.37
C LYS A 59 -11.85 6.89 23.97
N LYS A 60 -12.74 6.57 23.03
CA LYS A 60 -12.73 7.13 21.69
C LYS A 60 -13.22 8.57 21.72
N MET A 61 -12.42 9.49 21.19
CA MET A 61 -12.78 10.90 21.09
C MET A 61 -12.11 11.57 19.91
N TRP A 62 -12.62 12.71 19.49
CA TRP A 62 -11.92 13.58 18.56
C TRP A 62 -10.73 14.22 19.26
N ILE A 63 -9.54 14.12 18.62
CA ILE A 63 -8.32 14.73 19.11
C ILE A 63 -7.67 15.50 17.97
N ARG A 64 -7.40 16.79 18.17
CA ARG A 64 -6.63 17.63 17.25
C ARG A 64 -5.27 17.89 17.84
N LEU A 65 -4.24 17.60 17.06
CA LEU A 65 -2.83 17.82 17.43
C LEU A 65 -2.28 19.04 16.69
N HIS A 66 -1.46 19.81 17.40
CA HIS A 66 -0.45 20.63 16.77
C HIS A 66 0.74 19.75 16.43
N ILE A 67 1.05 19.57 15.13
CA ILE A 67 2.04 18.61 14.64
C ILE A 67 3.45 19.08 15.00
N GLU A 68 4.22 18.21 15.62
CA GLU A 68 5.64 18.40 15.94
C GLU A 68 6.53 17.51 15.07
N ASN A 69 6.09 16.27 14.82
CA ASN A 69 6.80 15.30 14.00
C ASN A 69 5.81 14.39 13.25
N THR A 70 6.24 14.00 12.06
CA THR A 70 5.53 13.04 11.21
C THR A 70 6.50 11.94 10.82
N ASP A 71 6.17 10.69 11.14
CA ASP A 71 7.02 9.54 10.90
C ASP A 71 6.28 8.52 10.04
N TYR A 72 6.84 8.27 8.87
CA TYR A 72 6.33 7.32 7.89
C TYR A 72 7.46 6.42 7.39
N GLU A 73 7.37 5.15 7.73
CA GLU A 73 8.28 4.14 7.23
C GLU A 73 7.80 3.66 5.85
N THR A 74 8.73 3.51 4.92
CA THR A 74 8.43 2.96 3.59
C THR A 74 7.84 1.56 3.76
N PHE A 75 6.73 1.28 3.06
CA PHE A 75 5.94 0.05 3.17
C PHE A 75 5.23 -0.14 4.53
N SER A 76 5.12 0.89 5.33
CA SER A 76 4.28 0.88 6.52
C SER A 76 2.80 1.04 6.13
N GLU A 77 1.93 0.28 6.76
CA GLU A 77 0.48 0.40 6.61
C GLU A 77 -0.11 1.53 7.48
N ASN A 78 0.73 2.26 8.19
CA ASN A 78 0.33 3.35 9.05
C ASN A 78 1.29 4.54 8.98
N LEU A 79 0.75 5.71 9.34
CA LEU A 79 1.49 6.96 9.47
C LEU A 79 1.37 7.46 10.90
N ARG A 80 2.51 7.71 11.56
CA ARG A 80 2.55 8.25 12.92
C ARG A 80 2.69 9.76 12.88
N ILE A 81 1.77 10.45 13.53
CA ILE A 81 1.80 11.91 13.66
C ILE A 81 1.83 12.25 15.15
N HIS A 82 2.95 12.77 15.58
CA HIS A 82 3.21 13.16 16.97
C HIS A 82 3.04 14.65 17.14
N GLY A 83 2.46 15.06 18.27
CA GLY A 83 2.29 16.46 18.58
C GLY A 83 1.60 16.71 19.91
N THR A 84 1.34 17.98 20.17
CA THR A 84 0.67 18.45 21.38
C THR A 84 -0.84 18.54 21.12
N ILE A 85 -1.65 18.04 22.04
CA ILE A 85 -3.11 18.12 21.96
C ILE A 85 -3.55 19.58 22.06
N GLU A 86 -4.16 20.09 21.01
CA GLU A 86 -4.75 21.43 21.00
C GLU A 86 -6.24 21.40 21.35
N GLU A 87 -6.95 20.33 20.92
CA GLU A 87 -8.38 20.17 21.18
C GLU A 87 -8.68 18.69 21.44
N ALA A 88 -9.27 18.40 22.57
CA ALA A 88 -9.81 17.10 22.99
C ALA A 88 -10.74 17.29 24.17
N GLN A 89 -11.43 16.22 24.59
CA GLN A 89 -12.29 16.25 25.79
C GLN A 89 -11.50 16.44 27.08
N PHE A 90 -10.25 15.95 27.13
CA PHE A 90 -9.32 16.09 28.26
C PHE A 90 -7.88 16.04 27.77
N ASP A 91 -6.92 16.31 28.64
CA ASP A 91 -5.48 16.27 28.38
C ASP A 91 -4.98 17.28 27.33
N VAL A 92 -5.67 18.40 27.14
CA VAL A 92 -5.20 19.49 26.30
C VAL A 92 -3.82 19.98 26.79
N GLY A 93 -2.88 20.19 25.90
CA GLY A 93 -1.49 20.56 26.19
C GLY A 93 -0.56 19.36 26.42
N LEU A 94 -1.05 18.14 26.53
CA LEU A 94 -0.22 16.94 26.62
C LEU A 94 0.14 16.40 25.23
N HIS A 95 1.22 15.63 25.17
CA HIS A 95 1.63 14.96 23.94
C HIS A 95 0.73 13.75 23.62
N HIS A 96 0.50 13.56 22.34
CA HIS A 96 -0.19 12.40 21.79
C HIS A 96 0.38 12.02 20.42
N THR A 97 0.22 10.76 20.05
CA THR A 97 0.59 10.26 18.71
C THR A 97 -0.64 9.66 18.07
N HIS A 98 -1.07 10.23 16.97
CA HIS A 98 -2.03 9.59 16.08
C HIS A 98 -1.34 8.53 15.24
N ILE A 99 -1.99 7.39 15.10
CA ILE A 99 -1.66 6.35 14.14
C ILE A 99 -2.75 6.41 13.07
N VAL A 100 -2.41 6.95 11.92
CA VAL A 100 -3.34 7.07 10.79
C VAL A 100 -3.22 5.81 9.95
N GLU A 101 -4.34 5.15 9.71
CA GLU A 101 -4.43 3.91 8.94
C GLU A 101 -5.32 4.08 7.70
N ILE A 102 -5.32 3.07 6.83
CA ILE A 102 -6.22 3.03 5.67
C ILE A 102 -7.66 2.98 6.19
N ARG A 103 -8.54 3.78 5.60
CA ARG A 103 -9.95 4.06 5.91
C ARG A 103 -10.18 5.11 6.98
N ASP A 104 -9.16 5.68 7.58
CA ASP A 104 -9.33 6.79 8.50
C ASP A 104 -9.74 8.08 7.79
N ASP A 105 -10.57 8.85 8.48
CA ASP A 105 -10.91 10.22 8.14
C ASP A 105 -10.04 11.16 8.96
N VAL A 106 -9.28 12.01 8.29
CA VAL A 106 -8.43 13.01 8.93
C VAL A 106 -8.80 14.41 8.51
N GLU A 107 -8.65 15.36 9.42
CA GLU A 107 -8.80 16.78 9.16
C GLU A 107 -7.44 17.46 9.32
N LEU A 108 -6.89 17.95 8.24
CA LEU A 108 -5.63 18.67 8.22
C LEU A 108 -5.89 20.16 8.04
N SER A 109 -5.28 20.99 8.89
CA SER A 109 -5.41 22.44 8.79
C SER A 109 -4.08 23.15 9.02
N CYS A 110 -3.97 24.35 8.47
CA CYS A 110 -2.81 25.20 8.60
C CYS A 110 -3.23 26.65 8.93
N SER A 111 -2.33 27.42 9.55
CA SER A 111 -2.57 28.83 9.91
C SER A 111 -2.67 29.75 8.69
N THR A 112 -2.05 29.36 7.58
CA THR A 112 -2.09 30.03 6.29
C THR A 112 -2.78 29.13 5.26
N GLU A 113 -2.93 29.57 4.03
CA GLU A 113 -3.40 28.67 2.97
C GLU A 113 -2.36 27.58 2.67
N PHE A 114 -2.83 26.41 2.26
CA PHE A 114 -1.97 25.35 1.73
C PHE A 114 -1.18 25.85 0.52
N SER A 115 0.08 25.46 0.46
CA SER A 115 0.97 25.85 -0.65
C SER A 115 0.52 25.25 -1.99
N THR A 116 1.02 25.79 -3.09
CA THR A 116 0.77 25.23 -4.41
C THR A 116 1.27 23.78 -4.53
N SER A 117 2.42 23.46 -3.91
CA SER A 117 2.96 22.10 -3.88
C SER A 117 2.08 21.13 -3.07
N ASP A 118 1.48 21.57 -1.96
CA ASP A 118 0.55 20.75 -1.18
C ASP A 118 -0.72 20.45 -1.98
N ARG A 119 -1.25 21.47 -2.66
CA ARG A 119 -2.43 21.32 -3.53
C ARG A 119 -2.15 20.37 -4.69
N GLU A 120 -0.95 20.42 -5.26
CA GLU A 120 -0.56 19.52 -6.35
C GLU A 120 -0.38 18.07 -5.86
N LEU A 121 0.26 17.85 -4.71
CA LEU A 121 0.36 16.52 -4.08
C LEU A 121 -1.03 15.94 -3.78
N LEU A 122 -1.94 16.76 -3.23
CA LEU A 122 -3.31 16.35 -2.96
C LEU A 122 -4.05 15.96 -4.24
N ARG A 123 -3.88 16.75 -5.33
CA ARG A 123 -4.49 16.48 -6.63
C ARG A 123 -3.98 15.17 -7.23
N GLN A 124 -2.68 14.90 -7.12
CA GLN A 124 -2.07 13.65 -7.59
C GLN A 124 -2.60 12.45 -6.79
N ALA A 125 -2.70 12.56 -5.48
CA ALA A 125 -3.26 11.51 -4.63
C ALA A 125 -4.76 11.25 -4.92
N GLU A 126 -5.54 12.30 -5.18
CA GLU A 126 -6.94 12.18 -5.59
C GLU A 126 -7.09 11.45 -6.93
N GLN A 127 -6.25 11.79 -7.91
CA GLN A 127 -6.26 11.15 -9.22
C GLN A 127 -5.78 9.70 -9.18
N ALA A 128 -4.78 9.40 -8.35
CA ALA A 128 -4.26 8.04 -8.18
C ALA A 128 -5.29 7.08 -7.56
N SER A 129 -6.21 7.58 -6.77
CA SER A 129 -7.29 6.79 -6.12
C SER A 129 -8.23 6.08 -7.12
N GLY A 130 -8.25 6.51 -8.38
CA GLY A 130 -9.03 5.88 -9.45
C GLY A 130 -8.20 5.14 -10.51
N GLN A 131 -6.88 5.13 -10.38
CA GLN A 131 -6.02 4.49 -11.36
C GLN A 131 -5.88 3.00 -11.09
N THR A 132 -5.96 2.22 -12.16
CA THR A 132 -5.72 0.77 -12.11
C THR A 132 -4.25 0.54 -11.76
N ASN A 133 -3.99 -0.10 -10.63
CA ASN A 133 -2.63 -0.47 -10.22
C ASN A 133 -2.02 -1.43 -11.24
N VAL A 134 -0.87 -1.08 -11.78
CA VAL A 134 -0.11 -1.97 -12.65
C VAL A 134 0.54 -3.06 -11.82
N VAL A 135 0.44 -4.30 -12.27
CA VAL A 135 1.10 -5.44 -11.66
C VAL A 135 2.19 -5.95 -12.58
N LEU A 136 3.36 -6.20 -12.02
CA LEU A 136 4.50 -6.78 -12.71
C LEU A 136 4.65 -8.24 -12.25
N ALA A 137 4.62 -9.20 -13.19
CA ALA A 137 4.95 -10.59 -12.94
C ALA A 137 6.35 -10.90 -13.47
N VAL A 138 7.27 -11.19 -12.56
CA VAL A 138 8.60 -11.70 -12.89
C VAL A 138 8.51 -13.21 -12.95
N VAL A 139 8.73 -13.78 -14.13
CA VAL A 139 8.50 -15.20 -14.42
C VAL A 139 9.83 -15.87 -14.69
N GLU A 140 10.17 -16.85 -13.86
CA GLU A 140 11.28 -17.78 -14.07
C GLU A 140 10.76 -19.21 -14.33
N THR A 141 11.65 -20.15 -14.55
CA THR A 141 11.27 -21.53 -14.89
C THR A 141 10.54 -22.24 -13.75
N ASP A 142 10.89 -21.94 -12.51
CA ASP A 142 10.42 -22.58 -11.28
C ASP A 142 9.86 -21.59 -10.25
N GLU A 143 9.82 -20.30 -10.58
CA GLU A 143 9.30 -19.27 -9.71
C GLU A 143 8.54 -18.18 -10.48
N VAL A 144 7.51 -17.64 -9.85
CA VAL A 144 6.81 -16.43 -10.32
C VAL A 144 6.61 -15.51 -9.14
N VAL A 145 7.07 -14.26 -9.26
CA VAL A 145 6.92 -13.22 -8.24
C VAL A 145 6.08 -12.09 -8.80
N LEU A 146 5.07 -11.67 -8.06
CA LEU A 146 4.29 -10.46 -8.37
C LEU A 146 4.84 -9.25 -7.64
N PHE A 147 4.85 -8.13 -8.35
CA PHE A 147 5.10 -6.81 -7.77
C PHE A 147 3.95 -5.87 -8.13
N HIS A 148 3.47 -5.15 -7.15
CA HIS A 148 2.55 -4.04 -7.35
C HIS A 148 3.35 -2.77 -7.61
N VAL A 149 3.09 -2.10 -8.73
CA VAL A 149 3.70 -0.82 -9.05
C VAL A 149 2.93 0.26 -8.30
N THR A 150 3.62 0.93 -7.38
CA THR A 150 3.06 2.01 -6.56
C THR A 150 3.76 3.34 -6.88
N ALA A 151 3.25 4.46 -6.40
CA ALA A 151 3.89 5.76 -6.53
C ALA A 151 5.29 5.81 -5.86
N ARG A 152 5.58 4.86 -4.97
CA ARG A 152 6.85 4.76 -4.20
C ARG A 152 7.84 3.76 -4.78
N GLY A 153 7.44 2.98 -5.76
CA GLY A 153 8.25 1.92 -6.36
C GLY A 153 7.51 0.58 -6.43
N LEU A 154 8.26 -0.50 -6.42
CA LEU A 154 7.74 -1.85 -6.49
C LEU A 154 7.52 -2.41 -5.09
N ARG A 155 6.30 -2.87 -4.80
CA ARG A 155 5.98 -3.65 -3.60
C ARG A 155 5.83 -5.11 -3.97
N GLU A 156 6.60 -5.97 -3.33
CA GLU A 156 6.47 -7.41 -3.50
C GLU A 156 5.09 -7.89 -3.03
N GLY A 157 4.46 -8.72 -3.85
CA GLY A 157 3.17 -9.34 -3.60
C GLY A 157 3.31 -10.85 -3.40
N ALA A 158 2.50 -11.64 -4.13
CA ALA A 158 2.52 -13.09 -4.03
C ALA A 158 3.73 -13.69 -4.76
N THR A 159 4.31 -14.73 -4.18
CA THR A 159 5.38 -15.54 -4.77
C THR A 159 4.93 -17.00 -4.86
N TRP A 160 5.10 -17.59 -6.03
CA TRP A 160 4.85 -19.01 -6.26
C TRP A 160 6.13 -19.70 -6.68
N THR A 161 6.47 -20.78 -6.00
CA THR A 161 7.63 -21.63 -6.32
C THR A 161 7.19 -23.04 -6.68
N MET A 162 7.80 -23.60 -7.72
CA MET A 162 7.56 -24.96 -8.15
C MET A 162 8.20 -25.95 -7.17
N ARG A 163 7.41 -26.79 -6.54
CA ARG A 163 7.93 -27.86 -5.68
C ARG A 163 8.03 -29.17 -6.49
N GLY A 164 9.19 -29.84 -6.43
CA GLY A 164 9.35 -31.20 -6.97
C GLY A 164 10.18 -31.31 -8.25
N GLY A 165 10.82 -30.25 -8.74
CA GLY A 165 11.75 -30.27 -9.89
C GLY A 165 13.18 -30.65 -9.50
N GLY A 166 13.41 -31.72 -8.70
CA GLY A 166 14.76 -32.14 -8.32
C GLY A 166 15.56 -32.62 -9.53
N LYS A 167 16.90 -32.38 -9.53
CA LYS A 167 17.87 -32.68 -10.60
C LYS A 167 17.96 -34.17 -11.04
N ARG A 168 17.09 -35.07 -10.58
CA ARG A 168 17.10 -36.51 -10.86
C ARG A 168 15.79 -37.09 -11.41
N GLY A 169 14.80 -36.25 -11.78
CA GLY A 169 13.55 -36.72 -12.41
C GLY A 169 13.68 -36.83 -13.93
N GLU A 170 12.99 -37.80 -14.52
CA GLU A 170 12.91 -37.93 -15.99
C GLU A 170 12.37 -36.65 -16.61
N ILE A 171 12.93 -36.20 -17.74
CA ILE A 171 12.60 -34.94 -18.46
C ILE A 171 11.09 -34.81 -18.75
N ARG A 172 10.40 -35.94 -18.99
CA ARG A 172 8.94 -35.97 -19.23
C ARG A 172 8.13 -35.64 -17.97
N GLN A 173 8.56 -36.06 -16.78
CA GLN A 173 7.88 -35.73 -15.53
C GLN A 173 8.10 -34.26 -15.17
N SER A 174 9.27 -33.70 -15.44
CA SER A 174 9.58 -32.30 -15.18
C SER A 174 8.73 -31.36 -16.04
N ALA A 175 8.46 -31.69 -17.30
CA ALA A 175 7.61 -30.89 -18.18
C ALA A 175 6.13 -30.84 -17.70
N GLY A 176 5.61 -31.99 -17.22
CA GLY A 176 4.25 -32.06 -16.66
C GLY A 176 4.12 -31.26 -15.35
N ILE A 177 5.13 -31.30 -14.50
CA ILE A 177 5.19 -30.53 -13.25
C ILE A 177 5.22 -29.03 -13.57
N ALA A 178 6.05 -28.59 -14.53
CA ALA A 178 6.12 -27.21 -14.96
C ALA A 178 4.80 -26.69 -15.54
N ALA A 179 4.13 -27.47 -16.38
CA ALA A 179 2.82 -27.12 -16.91
C ALA A 179 1.76 -27.00 -15.80
N SER A 180 1.73 -27.96 -14.88
CA SER A 180 0.82 -27.90 -13.72
C SER A 180 1.10 -26.70 -12.82
N PHE A 181 2.36 -26.34 -12.63
CA PHE A 181 2.76 -25.15 -11.88
C PHE A 181 2.24 -23.87 -12.55
N ARG A 182 2.46 -23.69 -13.85
CA ARG A 182 1.99 -22.50 -14.58
C ARG A 182 0.46 -22.38 -14.56
N LEU A 183 -0.29 -23.49 -14.68
CA LEU A 183 -1.75 -23.46 -14.58
C LEU A 183 -2.23 -23.00 -13.20
N LYS A 184 -1.55 -23.43 -12.11
CA LYS A 184 -1.85 -22.96 -10.75
C LYS A 184 -1.55 -21.46 -10.60
N VAL A 185 -0.44 -20.99 -11.15
CA VAL A 185 -0.11 -19.56 -11.15
C VAL A 185 -1.17 -18.76 -11.91
N ILE A 186 -1.59 -19.23 -13.09
CA ILE A 186 -2.64 -18.57 -13.89
C ILE A 186 -3.94 -18.49 -13.11
N SER A 187 -4.39 -19.59 -12.48
CA SER A 187 -5.59 -19.58 -11.64
C SER A 187 -5.47 -18.55 -10.51
N ALA A 188 -4.34 -18.53 -9.81
CA ALA A 188 -4.11 -17.57 -8.72
C ALA A 188 -4.04 -16.11 -9.21
N LEU A 189 -3.49 -15.86 -10.39
CA LEU A 189 -3.51 -14.54 -11.02
C LEU A 189 -4.94 -14.08 -11.33
N LEU A 190 -5.77 -14.96 -11.88
CA LEU A 190 -7.17 -14.69 -12.20
C LEU A 190 -7.99 -14.39 -10.93
N ASP A 191 -7.72 -15.12 -9.84
CA ASP A 191 -8.40 -14.93 -8.56
C ASP A 191 -7.95 -13.63 -7.85
N THR A 192 -6.71 -13.20 -8.06
CA THR A 192 -6.10 -12.07 -7.34
C THR A 192 -6.26 -10.75 -8.09
N LEU A 193 -6.18 -10.78 -9.42
CA LEU A 193 -6.20 -9.57 -10.25
C LEU A 193 -7.60 -9.31 -10.80
N GLY A 194 -8.03 -8.06 -10.73
CA GLY A 194 -9.26 -7.65 -11.41
C GLY A 194 -9.11 -7.78 -12.95
N PRO A 195 -10.22 -7.92 -13.68
CA PRO A 195 -10.20 -8.19 -15.12
C PRO A 195 -9.58 -7.07 -15.97
N GLU A 196 -9.47 -5.87 -15.42
CA GLU A 196 -8.92 -4.68 -16.09
C GLU A 196 -7.55 -4.27 -15.52
N THR A 197 -7.00 -5.04 -14.57
CA THR A 197 -5.69 -4.74 -13.99
C THR A 197 -4.60 -4.97 -15.03
N PRO A 198 -3.82 -3.94 -15.42
CA PRO A 198 -2.71 -4.13 -16.34
C PRO A 198 -1.65 -5.04 -15.74
N LEU A 199 -1.32 -6.12 -16.44
CA LEU A 199 -0.31 -7.09 -16.06
C LEU A 199 0.89 -6.98 -17.01
N VAL A 200 2.05 -6.63 -16.48
CA VAL A 200 3.31 -6.64 -17.21
C VAL A 200 4.04 -7.94 -16.90
N VAL A 201 4.35 -8.74 -17.91
CA VAL A 201 5.06 -10.00 -17.76
C VAL A 201 6.49 -9.84 -18.24
N CYS A 202 7.46 -10.12 -17.38
CA CYS A 202 8.90 -10.07 -17.67
C CYS A 202 9.60 -11.34 -17.19
N GLY A 203 10.83 -11.54 -17.63
CA GLY A 203 11.64 -12.72 -17.31
C GLY A 203 12.26 -13.35 -18.55
N PRO A 204 13.00 -14.48 -18.40
CA PRO A 204 13.61 -15.21 -19.51
C PRO A 204 12.57 -15.60 -20.58
N GLY A 205 12.96 -15.48 -21.87
CA GLY A 205 12.04 -15.63 -23.00
C GLY A 205 11.21 -16.92 -22.95
N HIS A 206 11.88 -18.05 -22.75
CA HIS A 206 11.20 -19.36 -22.71
C HIS A 206 10.21 -19.54 -21.56
N ALA A 207 10.49 -19.02 -20.35
CA ALA A 207 9.60 -19.12 -19.21
C ALA A 207 8.37 -18.21 -19.39
N ARG A 208 8.61 -16.97 -19.82
CA ARG A 208 7.58 -15.99 -20.12
C ARG A 208 6.63 -16.46 -21.24
N GLU A 209 7.19 -16.94 -22.34
CA GLU A 209 6.41 -17.42 -23.49
C GLU A 209 5.57 -18.65 -23.16
N ALA A 210 6.10 -19.57 -22.33
CA ALA A 210 5.36 -20.72 -21.85
C ALA A 210 4.15 -20.29 -20.99
N LEU A 211 4.32 -19.36 -20.05
CA LEU A 211 3.23 -18.85 -19.24
C LEU A 211 2.15 -18.16 -20.09
N LEU A 212 2.56 -17.35 -21.07
CA LEU A 212 1.64 -16.66 -21.96
C LEU A 212 0.87 -17.62 -22.89
N THR A 213 1.53 -18.69 -23.35
CA THR A 213 0.89 -19.72 -24.17
C THR A 213 -0.21 -20.42 -23.36
N ASP A 214 0.09 -20.79 -22.11
CA ASP A 214 -0.89 -21.44 -21.23
C ASP A 214 -2.01 -20.46 -20.84
N LEU A 215 -1.71 -19.17 -20.61
CA LEU A 215 -2.71 -18.13 -20.35
C LEU A 215 -3.64 -17.92 -21.56
N LYS A 216 -3.11 -17.91 -22.77
CA LYS A 216 -3.92 -17.87 -24.01
C LYS A 216 -4.82 -19.10 -24.14
N ALA A 217 -4.29 -20.27 -23.83
CA ALA A 217 -5.03 -21.53 -23.88
C ALA A 217 -6.16 -21.61 -22.85
N SER A 218 -6.04 -20.89 -21.72
CA SER A 218 -7.09 -20.83 -20.70
C SER A 218 -8.37 -20.10 -21.15
N GLY A 219 -8.31 -19.37 -22.27
CA GLY A 219 -9.46 -18.66 -22.84
C GLY A 219 -9.80 -17.32 -22.17
N GLU A 220 -8.97 -16.85 -21.22
CA GLU A 220 -9.18 -15.61 -20.49
C GLU A 220 -8.81 -14.37 -21.32
N THR A 221 -9.63 -14.07 -22.32
CA THR A 221 -9.41 -12.98 -23.28
C THR A 221 -9.35 -11.59 -22.62
N ARG A 222 -9.99 -11.39 -21.47
CA ARG A 222 -9.97 -10.10 -20.74
C ARG A 222 -8.59 -9.81 -20.21
N MET A 223 -7.96 -10.74 -19.49
CA MET A 223 -6.60 -10.59 -18.99
C MET A 223 -5.60 -10.40 -20.12
N MET A 224 -5.75 -11.09 -21.24
CA MET A 224 -4.88 -10.96 -22.40
C MET A 224 -4.84 -9.55 -23.01
N LYS A 225 -5.91 -8.78 -22.92
CA LYS A 225 -5.94 -7.39 -23.37
C LYS A 225 -5.12 -6.45 -22.49
N SER A 226 -4.93 -6.82 -21.24
CA SER A 226 -4.21 -6.03 -20.24
C SER A 226 -2.76 -6.49 -20.07
N VAL A 227 -2.30 -7.54 -20.78
CA VAL A 227 -0.93 -8.07 -20.68
C VAL A 227 0.01 -7.31 -21.61
N CYS A 228 1.08 -6.77 -21.06
CA CYS A 228 2.20 -6.17 -21.77
C CYS A 228 3.47 -7.01 -21.54
N LEU A 229 4.31 -7.14 -22.58
CA LEU A 229 5.58 -7.87 -22.51
C LEU A 229 6.73 -6.90 -22.39
N LEU A 230 7.58 -7.10 -21.39
CA LEU A 230 8.89 -6.48 -21.34
C LEU A 230 9.93 -7.46 -21.89
N TYR A 231 10.58 -7.05 -22.97
CA TYR A 231 11.76 -7.75 -23.50
C TYR A 231 12.98 -7.23 -22.76
N THR A 232 13.55 -8.03 -21.88
CA THR A 232 14.90 -7.80 -21.41
C THR A 232 15.81 -8.32 -22.51
N SER A 233 16.51 -7.45 -23.24
CA SER A 233 17.62 -7.87 -24.09
C SER A 233 18.67 -8.45 -23.16
N ASP A 234 19.09 -9.70 -23.39
CA ASP A 234 20.29 -10.26 -22.77
C ASP A 234 21.49 -9.42 -23.25
N ALA A 235 21.87 -8.43 -22.45
CA ALA A 235 23.07 -7.63 -22.64
C ALA A 235 24.32 -8.41 -22.14
N ALA A 236 24.44 -9.67 -22.53
CA ALA A 236 25.53 -10.54 -22.07
C ALA A 236 26.14 -11.39 -23.20
N ASP A 237 26.16 -10.89 -24.43
CA ASP A 237 26.88 -11.60 -25.50
C ASP A 237 27.62 -10.66 -26.47
N ASP A 238 28.32 -9.67 -25.94
CA ASP A 238 29.33 -8.90 -26.69
C ASP A 238 30.64 -8.84 -25.90
N SER A 239 31.26 -10.02 -25.74
CA SER A 239 32.70 -10.14 -25.43
C SER A 239 33.29 -11.27 -26.25
N GLN A 240 33.58 -10.95 -27.52
CA GLN A 240 34.63 -11.61 -28.29
C GLN A 240 35.71 -10.58 -28.64
#